data_bffecfb02d903283da28f423b6d6b2cc
#
_entry.id   bffecfb02d903283da28f423b6d6b2cc
#
_cell.length_a   1.000
_cell.length_b   1.000
_cell.length_c   1.000
_cell.angle_alpha   90.00
_cell.angle_beta   90.00
_cell.angle_gamma   90.00
#
_symmetry.space_group_name_H-M   'P 1'
#
loop_
_entity.id
_entity.type
_entity.pdbx_description
1 polymer ?
#
loop_
_entity_poly.entity_id
_entity_poly.type
_entity_poly.pdbx_seq_one_letter_code
_entity_poly.pdbx_strand_id
1 'polypeptide(L)'
;MQQYEYAGIMLASILTAVWLGRRNQQNLGLTTAQKWGIRYGAFVGSMIGAKLPFLVTNPQGLLNLSAWTENGKTIVFGLAFGYQGVELAKYILNVKVKTGDSFAVPVSTGIAIGRWSCFVGGCCYGSPTQLPWGVNFGDGVMRHPTQIYEFLFHLLAAMTLAWLHRLGKFRGQLIKLYILSYLCYRFLTEFLRPEPVVAGGLTFYQWSAVSLAPLFIGLWWWDARAMPKLIQTGSENGLA
;
A
#
# COMPACT_ATOMS: atom_id res chain seq x y z
N MET A 1 -14.45 3.48 -24.56
CA MET A 1 -15.29 3.25 -23.38
C MET A 1 -14.46 2.78 -22.19
N GLN A 2 -13.76 1.68 -22.25
CA GLN A 2 -12.93 1.14 -21.15
C GLN A 2 -11.93 2.13 -20.52
N GLN A 3 -11.35 3.04 -21.28
CA GLN A 3 -10.37 4.01 -20.76
C GLN A 3 -11.01 5.04 -19.81
N TYR A 4 -12.23 5.49 -20.10
CA TYR A 4 -12.96 6.43 -19.24
C TYR A 4 -13.45 5.75 -17.96
N GLU A 5 -13.89 4.49 -18.06
CA GLU A 5 -14.30 3.67 -16.90
C GLU A 5 -13.11 3.42 -15.97
N TYR A 6 -11.95 3.04 -16.52
CA TYR A 6 -10.69 2.91 -15.78
C TYR A 6 -10.34 4.18 -15.03
N ALA A 7 -10.34 5.33 -15.72
CA ALA A 7 -10.01 6.62 -15.13
C ALA A 7 -11.02 7.04 -14.06
N GLY A 8 -12.31 6.81 -14.27
CA GLY A 8 -13.37 7.11 -13.31
C GLY A 8 -13.23 6.30 -12.03
N ILE A 9 -12.99 4.98 -12.13
CA ILE A 9 -12.78 4.11 -10.97
C ILE A 9 -11.49 4.49 -10.23
N MET A 10 -10.42 4.80 -10.95
CA MET A 10 -9.16 5.24 -10.35
C MET A 10 -9.35 6.57 -9.58
N LEU A 11 -10.09 7.52 -10.13
CA LEU A 11 -10.42 8.76 -9.45
C LEU A 11 -11.25 8.50 -8.19
N ALA A 12 -12.28 7.65 -8.28
CA ALA A 12 -13.10 7.24 -7.14
C ALA A 12 -12.25 6.59 -6.03
N SER A 13 -11.26 5.74 -6.41
CA SER A 13 -10.28 5.15 -5.50
C SER A 13 -9.53 6.22 -4.70
N ILE A 14 -8.98 7.21 -5.40
CA ILE A 14 -8.20 8.30 -4.78
C ILE A 14 -9.10 9.15 -3.87
N LEU A 15 -10.28 9.56 -4.35
CA LEU A 15 -11.22 10.38 -3.58
C LEU A 15 -11.68 9.67 -2.30
N THR A 16 -11.97 8.36 -2.39
CA THR A 16 -12.37 7.54 -1.24
C THR A 16 -11.23 7.45 -0.22
N ALA A 17 -10.00 7.17 -0.67
CA ALA A 17 -8.85 7.11 0.21
C ALA A 17 -8.57 8.46 0.90
N VAL A 18 -8.67 9.57 0.17
CA VAL A 18 -8.51 10.94 0.73
C VAL A 18 -9.61 11.25 1.74
N TRP A 19 -10.86 10.94 1.44
CA TRP A 19 -12.00 11.19 2.33
C TRP A 19 -11.88 10.40 3.64
N LEU A 20 -11.61 9.09 3.56
CA LEU A 20 -11.39 8.25 4.73
C LEU A 20 -10.16 8.73 5.54
N GLY A 21 -9.07 9.09 4.87
CA GLY A 21 -7.87 9.59 5.50
C GLY A 21 -8.10 10.92 6.23
N ARG A 22 -8.89 11.83 5.65
CA ARG A 22 -9.30 13.08 6.33
C ARG A 22 -10.08 12.78 7.59
N ARG A 23 -11.06 11.88 7.52
CA ARG A 23 -11.90 11.49 8.65
C ARG A 23 -11.08 10.85 9.78
N ASN A 24 -10.18 9.92 9.45
CA ASN A 24 -9.37 9.22 10.44
C ASN A 24 -8.32 10.12 11.12
N GLN A 25 -7.93 11.22 10.47
CA GLN A 25 -6.95 12.16 11.02
C GLN A 25 -7.55 13.33 11.78
N GLN A 26 -8.89 13.42 11.91
CA GLN A 26 -9.54 14.57 12.59
C GLN A 26 -9.11 14.69 14.05
N ASN A 27 -9.03 13.58 14.76
CA ASN A 27 -8.83 13.55 16.23
C ASN A 27 -7.37 13.30 16.65
N LEU A 28 -6.39 13.51 15.75
CA LEU A 28 -4.98 13.26 16.06
C LEU A 28 -4.27 14.44 16.75
N GLY A 29 -4.96 15.52 17.07
CA GLY A 29 -4.35 16.72 17.69
C GLY A 29 -3.32 17.44 16.79
N LEU A 30 -3.33 17.17 15.48
CA LEU A 30 -2.40 17.76 14.51
C LEU A 30 -2.96 19.05 13.91
N THR A 31 -2.08 20.01 13.65
CA THR A 31 -2.43 21.21 12.88
C THR A 31 -2.78 20.87 11.43
N THR A 32 -3.49 21.76 10.76
CA THR A 32 -3.84 21.59 9.33
C THR A 32 -2.59 21.43 8.46
N ALA A 33 -1.56 22.22 8.72
CA ALA A 33 -0.28 22.13 7.99
C ALA A 33 0.42 20.78 8.19
N GLN A 34 0.45 20.26 9.42
CA GLN A 34 1.00 18.93 9.72
C GLN A 34 0.23 17.82 9.03
N LYS A 35 -1.12 17.85 9.04
CA LYS A 35 -1.96 16.88 8.33
C LYS A 35 -1.68 16.88 6.84
N TRP A 36 -1.56 18.04 6.21
CA TRP A 36 -1.22 18.15 4.80
C TRP A 36 0.19 17.66 4.48
N GLY A 37 1.18 18.07 5.28
CA GLY A 37 2.57 17.64 5.09
C GLY A 37 2.73 16.12 5.17
N ILE A 38 2.07 15.46 6.13
CA ILE A 38 2.09 14.00 6.27
C ILE A 38 1.43 13.30 5.07
N ARG A 39 0.29 13.80 4.59
CA ARG A 39 -0.38 13.26 3.40
C ARG A 39 0.46 13.45 2.14
N TYR A 40 1.07 14.61 2.00
CA TYR A 40 1.98 14.90 0.90
C TYR A 40 3.20 13.99 0.93
N GLY A 41 3.81 13.80 2.11
CA GLY A 41 4.90 12.83 2.30
C GLY A 41 4.51 11.41 1.92
N ALA A 42 3.31 10.96 2.34
CA ALA A 42 2.77 9.66 1.93
C ALA A 42 2.63 9.56 0.41
N PHE A 43 2.07 10.57 -0.23
CA PHE A 43 1.83 10.59 -1.68
C PHE A 43 3.14 10.59 -2.46
N VAL A 44 4.06 11.51 -2.16
CA VAL A 44 5.35 11.62 -2.85
C VAL A 44 6.18 10.36 -2.65
N GLY A 45 6.28 9.89 -1.40
CA GLY A 45 6.97 8.63 -1.09
C GLY A 45 6.39 7.45 -1.88
N SER A 46 5.07 7.30 -1.89
CA SER A 46 4.40 6.23 -2.65
C SER A 46 4.64 6.33 -4.16
N MET A 47 4.61 7.52 -4.73
CA MET A 47 4.84 7.73 -6.16
C MET A 47 6.28 7.38 -6.55
N ILE A 48 7.26 7.85 -5.79
CA ILE A 48 8.68 7.54 -6.01
C ILE A 48 8.90 6.04 -5.85
N GLY A 49 8.47 5.47 -4.73
CA GLY A 49 8.65 4.04 -4.44
C GLY A 49 8.01 3.15 -5.48
N ALA A 50 6.77 3.44 -5.89
CA ALA A 50 6.08 2.64 -6.90
C ALA A 50 6.81 2.60 -8.25
N LYS A 51 7.59 3.62 -8.57
CA LYS A 51 8.37 3.73 -9.82
C LYS A 51 9.80 3.22 -9.69
N LEU A 52 10.35 3.20 -8.49
CA LEU A 52 11.76 2.89 -8.23
C LEU A 52 12.26 1.60 -8.93
N PRO A 53 11.56 0.46 -8.91
CA PRO A 53 12.02 -0.75 -9.58
C PRO A 53 12.22 -0.56 -11.09
N PHE A 54 11.34 0.18 -11.73
CA PHE A 54 11.43 0.45 -13.17
C PHE A 54 12.54 1.44 -13.53
N LEU A 55 12.82 2.37 -12.63
CA LEU A 55 13.93 3.33 -12.79
C LEU A 55 15.29 2.65 -12.63
N VAL A 56 15.39 1.67 -11.75
CA VAL A 56 16.63 0.89 -11.54
C VAL A 56 16.90 -0.04 -12.73
N THR A 57 15.87 -0.64 -13.31
CA THR A 57 16.01 -1.52 -14.48
C THR A 57 16.23 -0.77 -15.78
N ASN A 58 15.81 0.50 -15.87
CA ASN A 58 16.01 1.37 -17.02
C ASN A 58 16.47 2.77 -16.59
N PRO A 59 17.76 2.96 -16.25
CA PRO A 59 18.28 4.24 -15.77
C PRO A 59 18.15 5.39 -16.78
N GLN A 60 18.14 5.10 -18.08
CA GLN A 60 17.94 6.13 -19.14
C GLN A 60 16.53 6.72 -19.10
N GLY A 61 15.55 5.98 -18.61
CA GLY A 61 14.19 6.45 -18.39
C GLY A 61 14.04 7.51 -17.29
N LEU A 62 15.05 7.69 -16.42
CA LEU A 62 15.07 8.76 -15.41
C LEU A 62 15.08 10.16 -16.04
N LEU A 63 15.71 10.31 -17.22
CA LEU A 63 15.85 11.57 -17.93
C LEU A 63 14.64 11.90 -18.81
N ASN A 64 13.81 10.90 -19.11
CA ASN A 64 12.63 11.05 -19.96
C ASN A 64 11.36 10.97 -19.11
N LEU A 65 10.50 11.99 -19.19
CA LEU A 65 9.18 11.98 -18.52
C LEU A 65 8.32 10.75 -18.89
N SER A 66 8.59 10.09 -20.02
CA SER A 66 7.91 8.87 -20.47
C SER A 66 8.03 7.73 -19.45
N ALA A 67 9.18 7.55 -18.79
CA ALA A 67 9.35 6.53 -17.75
C ALA A 67 8.40 6.71 -16.55
N TRP A 68 7.97 7.95 -16.29
CA TRP A 68 7.01 8.23 -15.23
C TRP A 68 5.55 7.96 -15.66
N THR A 69 5.25 8.02 -16.94
CA THR A 69 3.90 7.85 -17.49
C THR A 69 3.65 6.43 -18.02
N GLU A 70 4.60 5.82 -18.71
CA GLU A 70 4.42 4.60 -19.48
C GLU A 70 4.68 3.31 -18.71
N ASN A 71 5.61 3.31 -17.78
CA ASN A 71 5.97 2.10 -17.04
C ASN A 71 5.00 1.80 -15.89
N GLY A 72 4.83 0.50 -15.56
CA GLY A 72 4.02 0.03 -14.46
C GLY A 72 4.33 0.68 -13.10
N LYS A 73 3.51 0.38 -12.12
CA LYS A 73 3.67 0.83 -10.73
C LYS A 73 3.61 -0.37 -9.81
N THR A 74 4.51 -0.43 -8.83
CA THR A 74 4.50 -1.53 -7.85
C THR A 74 3.84 -1.08 -6.54
N ILE A 75 2.83 -1.82 -6.08
CA ILE A 75 2.17 -1.53 -4.81
C ILE A 75 3.11 -1.77 -3.64
N VAL A 76 3.92 -2.84 -3.69
CA VAL A 76 4.86 -3.21 -2.62
C VAL A 76 5.78 -2.04 -2.26
N PHE A 77 6.49 -1.50 -3.26
CA PHE A 77 7.37 -0.35 -3.04
C PHE A 77 6.60 0.94 -2.77
N GLY A 78 5.42 1.12 -3.39
CA GLY A 78 4.54 2.24 -3.08
C GLY A 78 4.15 2.29 -1.60
N LEU A 79 3.80 1.16 -1.00
CA LEU A 79 3.47 1.05 0.43
C LEU A 79 4.71 1.30 1.31
N ALA A 80 5.84 0.67 0.99
CA ALA A 80 7.06 0.79 1.78
C ALA A 80 7.59 2.23 1.80
N PHE A 81 7.69 2.86 0.63
CA PHE A 81 8.16 4.24 0.51
C PHE A 81 7.11 5.27 0.94
N GLY A 82 5.82 4.98 0.79
CA GLY A 82 4.76 5.79 1.36
C GLY A 82 4.83 5.85 2.87
N TYR A 83 5.09 4.70 3.53
CA TYR A 83 5.36 4.66 4.97
C TYR A 83 6.58 5.52 5.35
N GLN A 84 7.71 5.36 4.62
CA GLN A 84 8.92 6.16 4.88
C GLN A 84 8.68 7.65 4.64
N GLY A 85 7.94 8.02 3.59
CA GLY A 85 7.57 9.40 3.30
C GLY A 85 6.74 10.05 4.41
N VAL A 86 5.84 9.29 5.05
CA VAL A 86 5.11 9.73 6.25
C VAL A 86 6.08 9.97 7.40
N GLU A 87 6.98 9.03 7.71
CA GLU A 87 7.91 9.19 8.82
C GLU A 87 8.90 10.33 8.58
N LEU A 88 9.37 10.53 7.35
CA LEU A 88 10.21 11.68 6.97
C LEU A 88 9.46 13.02 7.15
N ALA A 89 8.22 13.10 6.68
CA ALA A 89 7.39 14.29 6.85
C ALA A 89 7.14 14.61 8.35
N LYS A 90 6.90 13.57 9.16
CA LYS A 90 6.76 13.72 10.62
C LYS A 90 8.04 14.24 11.25
N TYR A 91 9.20 13.74 10.84
CA TYR A 91 10.49 14.21 11.31
C TYR A 91 10.71 15.70 11.00
N ILE A 92 10.47 16.11 9.75
CA ILE A 92 10.60 17.52 9.31
C ILE A 92 9.63 18.43 10.06
N LEU A 93 8.38 18.00 10.29
CA LEU A 93 7.33 18.77 10.93
C LEU A 93 7.29 18.61 12.46
N ASN A 94 8.27 17.92 13.04
CA ASN A 94 8.38 17.63 14.47
C ASN A 94 7.10 16.99 15.07
N VAL A 95 6.49 16.05 14.32
CA VAL A 95 5.27 15.32 14.72
C VAL A 95 5.65 14.02 15.42
N LYS A 96 5.37 13.93 16.72
CA LYS A 96 5.70 12.74 17.54
C LYS A 96 4.55 11.71 17.60
N VAL A 97 3.34 12.08 17.18
CA VAL A 97 2.15 11.22 17.21
C VAL A 97 2.28 10.07 16.23
N LYS A 98 1.85 8.87 16.62
CA LYS A 98 1.75 7.70 15.74
C LYS A 98 0.56 7.88 14.78
N THR A 99 0.84 8.08 13.50
CA THR A 99 -0.17 8.38 12.47
C THR A 99 -0.51 7.18 11.58
N GLY A 100 0.26 6.08 11.68
CA GLY A 100 0.15 4.92 10.80
C GLY A 100 -1.26 4.29 10.74
N ASP A 101 -1.94 4.19 11.88
CA ASP A 101 -3.29 3.64 11.96
C ASP A 101 -4.32 4.44 11.15
N SER A 102 -4.11 5.75 11.02
CA SER A 102 -5.00 6.62 10.23
C SER A 102 -4.90 6.38 8.73
N PHE A 103 -3.83 5.73 8.26
CA PHE A 103 -3.61 5.38 6.85
C PHE A 103 -4.03 3.94 6.51
N ALA A 104 -4.09 3.04 7.48
CA ALA A 104 -4.28 1.61 7.23
C ALA A 104 -5.58 1.30 6.45
N VAL A 105 -6.72 1.77 6.93
CA VAL A 105 -8.03 1.57 6.27
C VAL A 105 -8.14 2.39 4.98
N PRO A 106 -7.79 3.69 4.93
CA PRO A 106 -7.85 4.47 3.69
C PRO A 106 -7.03 3.87 2.55
N VAL A 107 -5.80 3.44 2.82
CA VAL A 107 -4.90 2.91 1.81
C VAL A 107 -5.39 1.55 1.30
N SER A 108 -5.78 0.63 2.20
CA SER A 108 -6.32 -0.68 1.78
C SER A 108 -7.60 -0.54 0.97
N THR A 109 -8.52 0.35 1.37
CA THR A 109 -9.76 0.62 0.61
C THR A 109 -9.45 1.23 -0.76
N GLY A 110 -8.56 2.21 -0.81
CA GLY A 110 -8.15 2.83 -2.07
C GLY A 110 -7.54 1.82 -3.03
N ILE A 111 -6.64 0.95 -2.57
CA ILE A 111 -6.04 -0.07 -3.42
C ILE A 111 -7.10 -1.09 -3.87
N ALA A 112 -8.02 -1.50 -3.01
CA ALA A 112 -9.12 -2.39 -3.40
C ALA A 112 -9.88 -1.81 -4.61
N ILE A 113 -10.39 -0.58 -4.51
CA ILE A 113 -11.10 0.08 -5.60
C ILE A 113 -10.21 0.21 -6.85
N GLY A 114 -8.93 0.56 -6.66
CA GLY A 114 -7.96 0.66 -7.75
C GLY A 114 -7.71 -0.67 -8.48
N ARG A 115 -7.81 -1.81 -7.81
CA ARG A 115 -7.71 -3.13 -8.45
C ARG A 115 -8.90 -3.45 -9.35
N TRP A 116 -10.07 -2.94 -9.00
CA TRP A 116 -11.24 -3.04 -9.87
C TRP A 116 -11.02 -2.29 -11.19
N SER A 117 -10.37 -1.12 -11.16
CA SER A 117 -10.01 -0.41 -12.41
C SER A 117 -9.07 -1.23 -13.30
N CYS A 118 -8.10 -1.95 -12.70
CA CYS A 118 -7.21 -2.83 -13.46
C CYS A 118 -7.98 -3.99 -14.12
N PHE A 119 -9.02 -4.51 -13.47
CA PHE A 119 -9.87 -5.55 -14.04
C PHE A 119 -10.65 -5.03 -15.26
N VAL A 120 -11.31 -3.88 -15.14
CA VAL A 120 -12.02 -3.22 -16.25
C VAL A 120 -11.06 -2.84 -17.38
N GLY A 121 -9.86 -2.37 -17.04
CA GLY A 121 -8.82 -2.01 -18.03
C GLY A 121 -8.11 -3.19 -18.67
N GLY A 122 -8.42 -4.45 -18.28
CA GLY A 122 -7.83 -5.66 -18.86
C GLY A 122 -6.32 -5.77 -18.65
N CYS A 123 -5.77 -5.22 -17.55
CA CYS A 123 -4.33 -5.25 -17.25
C CYS A 123 -4.04 -6.01 -15.95
N CYS A 124 -2.79 -6.41 -15.73
CA CYS A 124 -2.32 -7.05 -14.48
C CYS A 124 -2.98 -8.41 -14.18
N TYR A 125 -3.44 -9.13 -15.18
CA TYR A 125 -3.97 -10.49 -15.05
C TYR A 125 -2.86 -11.51 -14.75
N GLY A 126 -3.27 -12.74 -14.38
CA GLY A 126 -2.37 -13.85 -14.09
C GLY A 126 -2.07 -14.73 -15.28
N SER A 127 -1.39 -15.83 -15.01
CA SER A 127 -1.05 -16.89 -15.97
C SER A 127 -2.31 -17.57 -16.53
N PRO A 128 -2.20 -18.28 -17.67
CA PRO A 128 -3.29 -19.10 -18.21
C PRO A 128 -3.82 -20.11 -17.19
N THR A 129 -5.13 -20.35 -17.21
CA THR A 129 -5.78 -21.27 -16.27
C THR A 129 -6.94 -22.01 -16.94
N GLN A 130 -7.22 -23.23 -16.47
CA GLN A 130 -8.40 -24.01 -16.83
C GLN A 130 -9.52 -23.96 -15.77
N LEU A 131 -9.33 -23.13 -14.72
CA LEU A 131 -10.32 -23.00 -13.65
C LEU A 131 -11.61 -22.34 -14.17
N PRO A 132 -12.79 -22.73 -13.63
CA PRO A 132 -14.08 -22.27 -14.13
C PRO A 132 -14.32 -20.76 -13.98
N TRP A 133 -13.54 -20.08 -13.14
CA TRP A 133 -13.58 -18.62 -12.97
C TRP A 133 -12.45 -17.88 -13.73
N GLY A 134 -11.74 -18.56 -14.61
CA GLY A 134 -10.82 -17.90 -15.54
C GLY A 134 -11.54 -16.87 -16.38
N VAL A 135 -10.88 -15.77 -16.73
CA VAL A 135 -11.41 -14.67 -17.53
C VAL A 135 -10.58 -14.49 -18.78
N ASN A 136 -11.24 -14.32 -19.92
CA ASN A 136 -10.59 -13.92 -21.17
C ASN A 136 -10.53 -12.38 -21.23
N PHE A 137 -9.33 -11.84 -21.30
CA PHE A 137 -9.10 -10.39 -21.38
C PHE A 137 -8.95 -9.88 -22.82
N GLY A 138 -9.41 -10.66 -23.82
CA GLY A 138 -9.44 -10.26 -25.23
C GLY A 138 -8.38 -10.93 -26.09
N ASP A 139 -7.51 -11.77 -25.53
CA ASP A 139 -6.47 -12.52 -26.22
C ASP A 139 -6.86 -13.99 -26.54
N GLY A 140 -8.10 -14.37 -26.27
CA GLY A 140 -8.60 -15.74 -26.48
C GLY A 140 -8.17 -16.76 -25.42
N VAL A 141 -7.36 -16.35 -24.41
CA VAL A 141 -6.82 -17.22 -23.37
C VAL A 141 -7.52 -16.97 -22.03
N MET A 142 -8.00 -18.04 -21.39
CA MET A 142 -8.53 -17.95 -20.02
C MET A 142 -7.39 -17.77 -19.03
N ARG A 143 -7.44 -16.73 -18.23
CA ARG A 143 -6.38 -16.33 -17.29
C ARG A 143 -6.92 -16.15 -15.89
N HIS A 144 -6.05 -16.32 -14.88
CA HIS A 144 -6.37 -15.98 -13.50
C HIS A 144 -6.72 -14.49 -13.39
N PRO A 145 -7.93 -14.10 -12.90
CA PRO A 145 -8.27 -12.70 -12.63
C PRO A 145 -7.61 -12.22 -11.33
N THR A 146 -6.29 -12.11 -11.34
CA THR A 146 -5.51 -11.75 -10.15
C THR A 146 -5.86 -10.37 -9.61
N GLN A 147 -6.45 -9.50 -10.43
CA GLN A 147 -6.99 -8.21 -9.99
C GLN A 147 -8.15 -8.41 -8.99
N ILE A 148 -9.04 -9.38 -9.26
CA ILE A 148 -10.16 -9.71 -8.37
C ILE A 148 -9.65 -10.34 -7.07
N TYR A 149 -8.66 -11.24 -7.15
CA TYR A 149 -8.06 -11.82 -5.94
C TYR A 149 -7.46 -10.74 -5.06
N GLU A 150 -6.77 -9.79 -5.67
CA GLU A 150 -6.13 -8.68 -4.95
C GLU A 150 -7.16 -7.66 -4.44
N PHE A 151 -8.23 -7.39 -5.19
CA PHE A 151 -9.40 -6.62 -4.72
C PHE A 151 -9.98 -7.24 -3.44
N LEU A 152 -10.27 -8.55 -3.46
CA LEU A 152 -10.84 -9.25 -2.30
C LEU A 152 -9.90 -9.22 -1.10
N PHE A 153 -8.60 -9.45 -1.32
CA PHE A 153 -7.60 -9.33 -0.25
C PHE A 153 -7.63 -7.95 0.41
N HIS A 154 -7.57 -6.88 -0.39
CA HIS A 154 -7.53 -5.52 0.14
C HIS A 154 -8.86 -5.11 0.80
N LEU A 155 -9.99 -5.58 0.30
CA LEU A 155 -11.31 -5.37 0.89
C LEU A 155 -11.40 -6.06 2.26
N LEU A 156 -11.00 -7.32 2.36
CA LEU A 156 -10.95 -8.07 3.62
C LEU A 156 -9.97 -7.42 4.60
N ALA A 157 -8.81 -7.00 4.13
CA ALA A 157 -7.83 -6.26 4.93
C ALA A 157 -8.44 -4.95 5.48
N ALA A 158 -9.13 -4.17 4.65
CA ALA A 158 -9.78 -2.92 5.08
C ALA A 158 -10.83 -3.17 6.18
N MET A 159 -11.67 -4.20 6.02
CA MET A 159 -12.68 -4.58 7.02
C MET A 159 -12.03 -5.05 8.33
N THR A 160 -11.02 -5.92 8.24
CA THR A 160 -10.27 -6.42 9.41
C THR A 160 -9.55 -5.30 10.14
N LEU A 161 -8.87 -4.40 9.42
CA LEU A 161 -8.18 -3.26 10.00
C LEU A 161 -9.15 -2.28 10.67
N ALA A 162 -10.31 -2.02 10.07
CA ALA A 162 -11.35 -1.19 10.66
C ALA A 162 -11.91 -1.82 11.94
N TRP A 163 -12.13 -3.12 11.94
CA TRP A 163 -12.56 -3.88 13.11
C TRP A 163 -11.52 -3.86 14.24
N LEU A 164 -10.24 -4.16 13.93
CA LEU A 164 -9.14 -4.09 14.90
C LEU A 164 -8.97 -2.67 15.47
N HIS A 165 -9.11 -1.66 14.63
CA HIS A 165 -9.05 -0.26 15.05
C HIS A 165 -10.16 0.09 16.06
N ARG A 166 -11.41 -0.36 15.79
CA ARG A 166 -12.55 -0.19 16.73
C ARG A 166 -12.34 -0.92 18.07
N LEU A 167 -11.74 -2.10 18.04
CA LEU A 167 -11.40 -2.86 19.24
C LEU A 167 -10.19 -2.30 20.01
N GLY A 168 -9.52 -1.28 19.47
CA GLY A 168 -8.29 -0.74 20.05
C GLY A 168 -7.11 -1.71 20.04
N LYS A 169 -7.15 -2.75 19.17
CA LYS A 169 -6.08 -3.73 19.04
C LYS A 169 -4.99 -3.19 18.10
N PHE A 170 -3.73 -3.56 18.37
CA PHE A 170 -2.55 -3.20 17.58
C PHE A 170 -2.40 -1.68 17.33
N ARG A 171 -2.75 -0.85 18.33
CA ARG A 171 -2.63 0.61 18.23
C ARG A 171 -1.22 1.03 17.80
N GLY A 172 -1.12 1.91 16.81
CA GLY A 172 0.15 2.37 16.23
C GLY A 172 0.83 1.36 15.31
N GLN A 173 0.22 0.18 15.07
CA GLN A 173 0.82 -0.91 14.29
C GLN A 173 -0.01 -1.34 13.05
N LEU A 174 -1.25 -0.83 12.90
CA LEU A 174 -2.17 -1.33 11.87
C LEU A 174 -1.62 -1.20 10.45
N ILE A 175 -0.92 -0.12 10.14
CA ILE A 175 -0.31 0.04 8.80
C ILE A 175 0.79 -1.00 8.55
N LYS A 176 1.60 -1.33 9.56
CA LYS A 176 2.65 -2.36 9.44
C LYS A 176 2.05 -3.75 9.33
N LEU A 177 0.98 -4.03 10.09
CA LEU A 177 0.21 -5.27 9.95
C LEU A 177 -0.31 -5.43 8.52
N TYR A 178 -0.88 -4.37 7.96
CA TYR A 178 -1.37 -4.37 6.59
C TYR A 178 -0.24 -4.62 5.58
N ILE A 179 0.89 -3.92 5.70
CA ILE A 179 2.04 -4.10 4.81
C ILE A 179 2.57 -5.52 4.89
N LEU A 180 2.79 -6.07 6.09
CA LEU A 180 3.26 -7.44 6.28
C LEU A 180 2.29 -8.49 5.71
N SER A 181 0.98 -8.31 5.93
CA SER A 181 -0.04 -9.17 5.35
C SER A 181 -0.04 -9.13 3.82
N TYR A 182 0.15 -7.93 3.24
CA TYR A 182 0.25 -7.78 1.79
C TYR A 182 1.54 -8.36 1.21
N LEU A 183 2.68 -8.24 1.89
CA LEU A 183 3.93 -8.88 1.47
C LEU A 183 3.77 -10.41 1.41
N CYS A 184 3.14 -10.99 2.43
CA CYS A 184 2.84 -12.43 2.46
C CYS A 184 1.88 -12.82 1.32
N TYR A 185 0.77 -12.11 1.16
CA TYR A 185 -0.19 -12.31 0.08
C TYR A 185 0.49 -12.21 -1.30
N ARG A 186 1.29 -11.18 -1.51
CA ARG A 186 1.97 -10.94 -2.79
C ARG A 186 3.00 -12.02 -3.09
N PHE A 187 3.75 -12.48 -2.09
CA PHE A 187 4.69 -13.58 -2.25
C PHE A 187 3.98 -14.87 -2.74
N LEU A 188 2.84 -15.20 -2.12
CA LEU A 188 2.08 -16.42 -2.46
C LEU A 188 1.40 -16.31 -3.84
N THR A 189 0.77 -15.16 -4.13
CA THR A 189 0.03 -14.99 -5.40
C THR A 189 0.93 -14.72 -6.60
N GLU A 190 2.22 -14.47 -6.40
CA GLU A 190 3.17 -14.30 -7.47
C GLU A 190 3.34 -15.56 -8.33
N PHE A 191 3.15 -16.75 -7.76
CA PHE A 191 3.15 -18.00 -8.50
C PHE A 191 2.02 -18.11 -9.54
N LEU A 192 0.99 -17.26 -9.43
CA LEU A 192 -0.12 -17.17 -10.38
C LEU A 192 0.11 -16.08 -11.44
N ARG A 193 1.27 -15.42 -11.45
CA ARG A 193 1.56 -14.32 -12.36
C ARG A 193 2.61 -14.70 -13.39
N PRO A 194 2.52 -14.15 -14.62
CA PRO A 194 3.49 -14.42 -15.68
C PRO A 194 4.75 -13.54 -15.53
N GLU A 195 5.22 -13.32 -14.30
CA GLU A 195 6.38 -12.50 -14.05
C GLU A 195 7.68 -13.32 -14.22
N PRO A 196 8.74 -12.73 -14.81
CA PRO A 196 9.99 -13.43 -15.02
C PRO A 196 10.68 -13.79 -13.70
N VAL A 197 11.22 -15.00 -13.65
CA VAL A 197 12.08 -15.45 -12.56
C VAL A 197 13.44 -14.76 -12.70
N VAL A 198 13.93 -14.17 -11.60
CA VAL A 198 15.19 -13.40 -11.59
C VAL A 198 16.34 -14.23 -11.03
N ALA A 199 16.19 -14.79 -9.84
CA ALA A 199 17.20 -15.59 -9.18
C ALA A 199 16.59 -16.58 -8.18
N GLY A 200 17.23 -17.74 -7.99
CA GLY A 200 16.83 -18.75 -7.00
C GLY A 200 15.39 -19.28 -7.17
N GLY A 201 14.86 -19.27 -8.38
CA GLY A 201 13.48 -19.70 -8.65
C GLY A 201 12.41 -18.68 -8.25
N LEU A 202 12.80 -17.47 -7.80
CA LEU A 202 11.90 -16.42 -7.34
C LEU A 202 11.87 -15.23 -8.31
N THR A 203 10.70 -14.57 -8.38
CA THR A 203 10.53 -13.34 -9.12
C THR A 203 11.07 -12.13 -8.35
N PHE A 204 11.18 -10.99 -9.02
CA PHE A 204 11.56 -9.72 -8.39
C PHE A 204 10.61 -9.34 -7.22
N TYR A 205 9.32 -9.59 -7.34
CA TYR A 205 8.33 -9.26 -6.30
C TYR A 205 8.45 -10.17 -5.08
N GLN A 206 8.77 -11.47 -5.28
CA GLN A 206 9.04 -12.39 -4.18
C GLN A 206 10.29 -11.99 -3.41
N TRP A 207 11.38 -11.65 -4.11
CA TRP A 207 12.58 -11.10 -3.47
C TRP A 207 12.32 -9.79 -2.72
N SER A 208 11.49 -8.92 -3.29
CA SER A 208 11.08 -7.68 -2.63
C SER A 208 10.31 -7.96 -1.33
N ALA A 209 9.41 -8.94 -1.34
CA ALA A 209 8.66 -9.32 -0.15
C ALA A 209 9.58 -9.90 0.93
N VAL A 210 10.49 -10.81 0.56
CA VAL A 210 11.48 -11.42 1.47
C VAL A 210 12.41 -10.36 2.08
N SER A 211 12.81 -9.34 1.30
CA SER A 211 13.71 -8.28 1.77
C SER A 211 13.00 -7.25 2.67
N LEU A 212 11.76 -6.89 2.35
CA LEU A 212 11.01 -5.88 3.11
C LEU A 212 10.36 -6.44 4.38
N ALA A 213 9.99 -7.72 4.41
CA ALA A 213 9.34 -8.31 5.58
C ALA A 213 10.19 -8.20 6.86
N PRO A 214 11.48 -8.54 6.89
CA PRO A 214 12.34 -8.36 8.08
C PRO A 214 12.40 -6.91 8.54
N LEU A 215 12.46 -5.95 7.60
CA LEU A 215 12.45 -4.52 7.91
C LEU A 215 11.17 -4.13 8.67
N PHE A 216 10.00 -4.51 8.15
CA PHE A 216 8.72 -4.17 8.80
C PHE A 216 8.48 -4.94 10.09
N ILE A 217 8.98 -6.17 10.23
CA ILE A 217 8.99 -6.93 11.49
C ILE A 217 9.88 -6.22 12.51
N GLY A 218 11.08 -5.76 12.12
CA GLY A 218 11.98 -4.99 12.97
C GLY A 218 11.34 -3.67 13.44
N LEU A 219 10.70 -2.92 12.53
CA LEU A 219 9.95 -1.70 12.85
C LEU A 219 8.76 -1.97 13.77
N TRP A 220 8.06 -3.09 13.57
CA TRP A 220 6.99 -3.52 14.46
C TRP A 220 7.51 -3.75 15.89
N TRP A 221 8.57 -4.53 16.00
CA TRP A 221 9.15 -4.89 17.29
C TRP A 221 9.75 -3.67 18.02
N TRP A 222 10.44 -2.79 17.29
CA TRP A 222 10.94 -1.53 17.83
C TRP A 222 9.82 -0.67 18.41
N ASP A 223 8.77 -0.47 17.64
CA ASP A 223 7.62 0.33 18.07
C ASP A 223 6.84 -0.33 19.23
N ALA A 224 6.71 -1.64 19.24
CA ALA A 224 6.07 -2.37 20.33
C ALA A 224 6.80 -2.18 21.68
N ARG A 225 8.12 -2.06 21.65
CA ARG A 225 8.94 -1.78 22.84
C ARG A 225 8.86 -0.32 23.29
N ALA A 226 8.67 0.62 22.38
CA ALA A 226 8.60 2.05 22.68
C ALA A 226 7.22 2.46 23.22
N MET A 227 6.14 1.74 22.88
CA MET A 227 4.77 2.09 23.25
C MET A 227 4.48 2.09 24.77
N PRO A 228 4.96 1.14 25.58
CA PRO A 228 4.75 1.16 27.02
C PRO A 228 5.30 2.42 27.69
N LYS A 229 6.46 2.90 27.23
CA LYS A 229 7.10 4.12 27.76
C LYS A 229 6.31 5.40 27.44
N LEU A 230 5.68 5.48 26.27
CA LEU A 230 4.88 6.63 25.86
C LEU A 230 3.57 6.74 26.64
N ILE A 231 2.98 5.61 27.05
CA ILE A 231 1.75 5.58 27.85
C ILE A 231 2.06 6.02 29.30
N GLN A 232 3.19 5.62 29.87
CA GLN A 232 3.62 6.01 31.22
C GLN A 232 3.91 7.53 31.30
N THR A 233 4.66 8.08 30.35
CA THR A 233 4.96 9.54 30.35
C THR A 233 3.73 10.41 30.07
N GLY A 234 2.74 9.93 29.34
CA GLY A 234 1.47 10.64 29.13
C GLY A 234 0.58 10.66 30.37
N SER A 235 0.67 9.67 31.25
CA SER A 235 -0.03 9.62 32.55
C SER A 235 0.57 10.59 33.58
N GLU A 236 1.89 10.78 33.58
CA GLU A 236 2.58 11.66 34.52
C GLU A 236 2.38 13.16 34.16
N ASN A 237 2.25 13.51 32.87
CA ASN A 237 2.01 14.88 32.41
C ASN A 237 0.54 15.29 32.41
N GLY A 238 -0.38 14.42 32.75
CA GLY A 238 -1.82 14.70 32.88
C GLY A 238 -2.32 14.95 34.31
N LEU A 239 -1.41 14.95 35.30
CA LEU A 239 -1.69 15.16 36.75
C LEU A 239 -0.95 16.38 37.32
N ALA A 240 -0.55 17.35 36.50
CA ALA A 240 0.01 18.63 36.95
C ALA A 240 -0.87 19.80 36.49
#